data_6c0ccbf9f30868d556f74c3004d58117
#
_entry.id   6c0ccbf9f30868d556f74c3004d58117
#
_cell.length_a   1.000
_cell.length_b   1.000
_cell.length_c   1.000
_cell.angle_alpha   90.00
_cell.angle_beta   90.00
_cell.angle_gamma   90.00
#
_symmetry.space_group_name_H-M   'P 1'
#
loop_
_entity.id
_entity.type
_entity.pdbx_description
1 polymer ?
#
loop_
_entity_poly.entity_id
_entity_poly.type
_entity_poly.pdbx_seq_one_letter_code
_entity_poly.pdbx_strand_id
1 'polypeptide(L)'
;MALIGAGSCLFTGLGLIPIFGKTVDPTRIAAQIVTGVGFLGAGSILRQGEDVRGLTTAAMIWVVASLGMAVGFGYYAVAVASGVMVIVTLVSIKPLEERFIKNRRNRRVTDPHPPEPP
;
A
#
# COMPACT_ATOMS: atom_id res chain seq x y z
N MET A 1 -0.64 -7.62 -7.23
CA MET A 1 0.26 -6.46 -6.99
C MET A 1 0.97 -6.01 -8.27
N ALA A 2 1.65 -6.91 -9.01
CA ALA A 2 2.38 -6.52 -10.24
C ALA A 2 1.51 -5.79 -11.28
N LEU A 3 0.25 -6.22 -11.47
CA LEU A 3 -0.67 -5.59 -12.41
C LEU A 3 -1.02 -4.13 -12.04
N ILE A 4 -1.07 -3.80 -10.76
CA ILE A 4 -1.35 -2.44 -10.30
C ILE A 4 -0.17 -1.52 -10.67
N GLY A 5 1.06 -1.97 -10.41
CA GLY A 5 2.26 -1.21 -10.79
C GLY A 5 2.41 -1.05 -12.30
N ALA A 6 2.20 -2.14 -13.05
CA ALA A 6 2.25 -2.10 -14.51
C ALA A 6 1.16 -1.18 -15.10
N GLY A 7 -0.08 -1.26 -14.58
CA GLY A 7 -1.18 -0.38 -14.99
C GLY A 7 -0.90 1.08 -14.70
N SER A 8 -0.42 1.41 -13.50
CA SER A 8 -0.05 2.78 -13.13
C SER A 8 1.07 3.33 -14.00
N CYS A 9 2.09 2.51 -14.30
CA CYS A 9 3.19 2.86 -15.20
C CYS A 9 2.66 3.15 -16.61
N LEU A 10 1.81 2.27 -17.14
CA LEU A 10 1.25 2.40 -18.48
C LEU A 10 0.39 3.66 -18.60
N PHE A 11 -0.55 3.90 -17.69
CA PHE A 11 -1.40 5.08 -17.71
C PHE A 11 -0.59 6.38 -17.60
N THR A 12 0.43 6.39 -16.75
CA THR A 12 1.33 7.53 -16.60
C THR A 12 2.12 7.79 -17.90
N GLY A 13 2.70 6.74 -18.49
CA GLY A 13 3.45 6.85 -19.73
C GLY A 13 2.58 7.31 -20.91
N LEU A 14 1.35 6.79 -21.03
CA LEU A 14 0.39 7.24 -22.04
C LEU A 14 0.00 8.70 -21.86
N GLY A 15 -0.07 9.18 -20.60
CA GLY A 15 -0.36 10.58 -20.30
C GLY A 15 0.71 11.56 -20.71
N LEU A 16 1.93 11.10 -20.98
CA LEU A 16 3.04 11.92 -21.48
C LEU A 16 3.02 12.07 -23.00
N ILE A 17 2.21 11.28 -23.71
CA ILE A 17 2.14 11.32 -25.17
C ILE A 17 1.23 12.48 -25.59
N PRO A 18 1.73 13.45 -26.40
CA PRO A 18 0.91 14.53 -26.91
C PRO A 18 -0.21 13.98 -27.83
N ILE A 19 -1.46 14.29 -27.53
CA ILE A 19 -2.60 13.92 -28.37
C ILE A 19 -2.99 15.13 -29.19
N PHE A 20 -3.01 15.00 -30.52
CA PHE A 20 -3.33 16.07 -31.46
C PHE A 20 -2.50 17.37 -31.29
N GLY A 21 -1.19 17.22 -30.95
CA GLY A 21 -0.29 18.36 -30.79
C GLY A 21 -0.53 19.20 -29.52
N LYS A 22 -1.42 18.76 -28.63
CA LYS A 22 -1.66 19.39 -27.33
C LYS A 22 -1.01 18.55 -26.23
N THR A 23 -0.24 19.21 -25.37
CA THR A 23 0.26 18.58 -24.12
C THR A 23 -0.87 18.48 -23.12
N VAL A 24 -1.17 17.26 -22.68
CA VAL A 24 -2.09 17.03 -21.57
C VAL A 24 -1.30 17.20 -20.27
N ASP A 25 -1.91 17.83 -19.27
CA ASP A 25 -1.29 17.93 -17.96
C ASP A 25 -1.15 16.53 -17.32
N PRO A 26 0.08 16.01 -17.16
CA PRO A 26 0.30 14.66 -16.67
C PRO A 26 -0.11 14.51 -15.20
N THR A 27 -0.22 15.60 -14.44
CA THR A 27 -0.66 15.58 -13.05
C THR A 27 -2.12 15.16 -12.91
N ARG A 28 -2.95 15.42 -13.91
CA ARG A 28 -4.35 15.01 -13.92
C ARG A 28 -4.51 13.50 -13.97
N ILE A 29 -3.69 12.81 -14.77
CA ILE A 29 -3.69 11.35 -14.84
C ILE A 29 -3.18 10.75 -13.53
N ALA A 30 -2.09 11.29 -12.98
CA ALA A 30 -1.57 10.87 -11.70
C ALA A 30 -2.63 11.00 -10.58
N ALA A 31 -3.38 12.12 -10.54
CA ALA A 31 -4.45 12.31 -9.57
C ALA A 31 -5.57 11.26 -9.70
N GLN A 32 -5.94 10.87 -10.92
CA GLN A 32 -6.95 9.83 -11.16
C GLN A 32 -6.44 8.43 -10.77
N ILE A 33 -5.17 8.13 -11.00
CA ILE A 33 -4.56 6.88 -10.55
C ILE A 33 -4.61 6.81 -9.01
N VAL A 34 -4.24 7.88 -8.31
CA VAL A 34 -4.29 7.96 -6.83
C VAL A 34 -5.70 7.70 -6.32
N THR A 35 -6.71 8.31 -6.94
CA THR A 35 -8.12 8.10 -6.57
C THR A 35 -8.56 6.65 -6.81
N GLY A 36 -8.26 6.09 -7.98
CA GLY A 36 -8.61 4.71 -8.34
C GLY A 36 -7.94 3.67 -7.43
N VAL A 37 -6.68 3.89 -7.09
CA VAL A 37 -5.92 3.03 -6.17
C VAL A 37 -6.48 3.12 -4.76
N GLY A 38 -6.97 4.29 -4.33
CA GLY A 38 -7.67 4.46 -3.06
C GLY A 38 -8.91 3.57 -2.96
N PHE A 39 -9.69 3.45 -4.04
CA PHE A 39 -10.84 2.55 -4.12
C PHE A 39 -10.44 1.06 -4.00
N LEU A 40 -9.40 0.64 -4.71
CA LEU A 40 -8.88 -0.74 -4.63
C LEU A 40 -8.33 -1.05 -3.22
N GLY A 41 -7.62 -0.09 -2.62
CA GLY A 41 -7.12 -0.19 -1.26
C GLY A 41 -8.26 -0.38 -0.26
N ALA A 42 -9.29 0.46 -0.32
CA ALA A 42 -10.46 0.35 0.53
C ALA A 42 -11.17 -1.00 0.35
N GLY A 43 -11.32 -1.48 -0.89
CA GLY A 43 -11.90 -2.78 -1.21
C GLY A 43 -11.11 -3.99 -0.67
N SER A 44 -9.82 -3.80 -0.35
CA SER A 44 -8.99 -4.85 0.24
C SER A 44 -9.10 -4.95 1.77
N ILE A 45 -9.75 -3.97 2.41
CA ILE A 45 -9.91 -3.92 3.86
C ILE A 45 -11.24 -4.62 4.22
N LEU A 46 -11.14 -5.71 4.96
CA LEU A 46 -12.29 -6.48 5.43
C LEU A 46 -12.43 -6.35 6.95
N ARG A 47 -13.64 -6.03 7.40
CA ARG A 47 -13.99 -6.00 8.81
C ARG A 47 -14.82 -7.24 9.16
N GLN A 48 -14.36 -8.02 10.13
CA GLN A 48 -15.07 -9.17 10.68
C GLN A 48 -15.22 -8.97 12.20
N GLY A 49 -16.34 -8.42 12.63
CA GLY A 49 -16.56 -8.04 14.02
C GLY A 49 -15.62 -6.91 14.45
N GLU A 50 -14.79 -7.17 15.48
CA GLU A 50 -13.77 -6.23 15.97
C GLU A 50 -12.43 -6.36 15.21
N ASP A 51 -12.24 -7.41 14.43
CA ASP A 51 -11.01 -7.63 13.66
C ASP A 51 -11.06 -6.90 12.31
N VAL A 52 -9.98 -6.15 12.02
CA VAL A 52 -9.77 -5.48 10.73
C VAL A 52 -8.58 -6.15 10.04
N ARG A 53 -8.83 -6.69 8.84
CA ARG A 53 -7.82 -7.36 8.01
C ARG A 53 -7.59 -6.61 6.70
N GLY A 54 -6.39 -6.76 6.12
CA GLY A 54 -6.08 -6.19 4.81
C GLY A 54 -5.44 -4.80 4.82
N LEU A 55 -5.20 -4.18 5.99
CA LEU A 55 -4.56 -2.85 6.08
C LEU A 55 -3.18 -2.82 5.42
N THR A 56 -2.34 -3.82 5.68
CA THR A 56 -1.03 -3.93 5.04
C THR A 56 -1.15 -4.13 3.53
N THR A 57 -2.14 -4.93 3.09
CA THR A 57 -2.42 -5.12 1.66
C THR A 57 -2.84 -3.82 1.00
N ALA A 58 -3.72 -3.04 1.63
CA ALA A 58 -4.15 -1.73 1.14
C ALA A 58 -2.95 -0.76 1.02
N ALA A 59 -2.08 -0.72 2.03
CA ALA A 59 -0.86 0.08 1.99
C ALA A 59 0.08 -0.36 0.86
N MET A 60 0.25 -1.67 0.64
CA MET A 60 1.07 -2.21 -0.45
C MET A 60 0.51 -1.90 -1.84
N ILE A 61 -0.81 -1.85 -2.02
CA ILE A 61 -1.47 -1.42 -3.26
C ILE A 61 -1.05 0.01 -3.60
N TRP A 62 -1.07 0.90 -2.61
CA TRP A 62 -0.66 2.30 -2.75
C TRP A 62 0.81 2.45 -3.13
N VAL A 63 1.69 1.74 -2.43
CA VAL A 63 3.14 1.74 -2.69
C VAL A 63 3.44 1.25 -4.11
N VAL A 64 2.87 0.12 -4.52
CA VAL A 64 3.13 -0.44 -5.85
C VAL A 64 2.62 0.47 -6.96
N ALA A 65 1.48 1.13 -6.77
CA ALA A 65 0.96 2.11 -7.73
C ALA A 65 1.89 3.33 -7.86
N SER A 66 2.38 3.86 -6.73
CA SER A 66 3.30 5.01 -6.73
C SER A 66 4.64 4.69 -7.40
N LEU A 67 5.19 3.50 -7.17
CA LEU A 67 6.38 3.03 -7.88
C LEU A 67 6.14 2.90 -9.38
N GLY A 68 4.97 2.38 -9.78
CA GLY A 68 4.57 2.32 -11.19
C GLY A 68 4.49 3.70 -11.83
N MET A 69 3.90 4.68 -11.15
CA MET A 69 3.85 6.07 -11.63
C MET A 69 5.24 6.68 -11.77
N ALA A 70 6.13 6.47 -10.78
CA ALA A 70 7.50 6.99 -10.83
C ALA A 70 8.27 6.44 -12.04
N VAL A 71 8.11 5.14 -12.33
CA VAL A 71 8.68 4.52 -13.53
C VAL A 71 8.07 5.08 -14.80
N GLY A 72 6.74 5.28 -14.84
CA GLY A 72 6.02 5.84 -15.97
C GLY A 72 6.42 7.29 -16.30
N PHE A 73 6.78 8.07 -15.28
CA PHE A 73 7.35 9.42 -15.45
C PHE A 73 8.85 9.42 -15.81
N GLY A 74 9.52 8.26 -15.84
CA GLY A 74 10.96 8.17 -16.08
C GLY A 74 11.84 8.46 -14.85
N TYR A 75 11.26 8.59 -13.66
CA TYR A 75 11.99 8.82 -12.40
C TYR A 75 12.51 7.51 -11.81
N TYR A 76 13.35 6.79 -12.56
CA TYR A 76 13.86 5.47 -12.17
C TYR A 76 14.64 5.49 -10.86
N ALA A 77 15.48 6.50 -10.64
CA ALA A 77 16.25 6.63 -9.41
C ALA A 77 15.34 6.77 -8.18
N VAL A 78 14.26 7.55 -8.29
CA VAL A 78 13.27 7.71 -7.23
C VAL A 78 12.52 6.40 -7.00
N ALA A 79 12.13 5.70 -8.06
CA ALA A 79 11.45 4.42 -7.97
C ALA A 79 12.30 3.37 -7.24
N VAL A 80 13.60 3.27 -7.59
CA VAL A 80 14.53 2.33 -6.95
C VAL A 80 14.76 2.70 -5.48
N ALA A 81 15.05 3.96 -5.18
CA ALA A 81 15.29 4.42 -3.81
C ALA A 81 14.07 4.18 -2.92
N SER A 82 12.87 4.53 -3.40
CA SER A 82 11.62 4.30 -2.67
C SER A 82 11.32 2.82 -2.49
N GLY A 83 11.56 1.99 -3.51
CA GLY A 83 11.40 0.54 -3.43
C GLY A 83 12.29 -0.10 -2.37
N VAL A 84 13.58 0.29 -2.32
CA VAL A 84 14.51 -0.15 -1.29
C VAL A 84 14.04 0.29 0.10
N MET A 85 13.62 1.54 0.26
CA MET A 85 13.10 2.06 1.54
C MET A 85 11.89 1.26 2.02
N VAL A 86 10.96 0.91 1.13
CA VAL A 86 9.79 0.10 1.46
C VAL A 86 10.18 -1.30 1.91
N ILE A 87 11.11 -1.95 1.21
CA ILE A 87 11.60 -3.28 1.59
C ILE A 87 12.25 -3.24 2.98
N VAL A 88 13.13 -2.25 3.22
CA VAL A 88 13.76 -2.06 4.54
C VAL A 88 12.71 -1.87 5.63
N THR A 89 11.69 -1.05 5.39
CA THR A 89 10.60 -0.81 6.34
C THR A 89 9.83 -2.10 6.64
N LEU A 90 9.45 -2.87 5.62
CA LEU A 90 8.72 -4.13 5.79
C LEU A 90 9.53 -5.17 6.56
N VAL A 91 10.83 -5.29 6.27
CA VAL A 91 11.72 -6.20 6.99
C VAL A 91 11.91 -5.77 8.44
N SER A 92 12.01 -4.46 8.70
CA SER A 92 12.20 -3.91 10.06
C SER A 92 10.96 -4.04 10.94
N ILE A 93 9.75 -4.04 10.35
CA ILE A 93 8.49 -4.13 11.11
C ILE A 93 8.22 -5.56 11.60
N LYS A 94 8.61 -6.60 10.84
CA LYS A 94 8.38 -8.01 11.21
C LYS A 94 8.84 -8.37 12.63
N PRO A 95 10.08 -8.08 13.05
CA PRO A 95 10.54 -8.43 14.40
C PRO A 95 9.82 -7.63 15.49
N LEU A 96 9.30 -6.46 15.17
CA LEU A 96 8.54 -5.64 16.11
C LEU A 96 7.16 -6.24 16.38
N GLU A 97 6.48 -6.70 15.33
CA GLU A 97 5.16 -7.35 15.40
C GLU A 97 5.22 -8.65 16.23
N GLU A 98 6.24 -9.48 16.03
CA GLU A 98 6.43 -10.72 16.81
C GLU A 98 6.65 -10.44 18.29
N ARG A 99 7.38 -9.38 18.64
CA ARG A 99 7.58 -8.97 20.04
C ARG A 99 6.28 -8.49 20.70
N PHE A 100 5.44 -7.75 19.98
CA PHE A 100 4.15 -7.27 20.49
C PHE A 100 3.14 -8.38 20.67
N ILE A 101 3.06 -9.33 19.74
CA ILE A 101 2.15 -10.50 19.81
C ILE A 101 2.57 -11.40 20.96
N LYS A 102 3.87 -11.67 21.12
CA LYS A 102 4.38 -12.50 22.22
C LYS A 102 4.08 -11.88 23.60
N ASN A 103 4.15 -10.56 23.69
CA ASN A 103 3.87 -9.85 24.94
C ASN A 103 2.38 -9.84 25.30
N ARG A 104 1.46 -9.75 24.30
CA ARG A 104 0.01 -9.88 24.51
C ARG A 104 -0.39 -11.31 24.92
N ARG A 105 0.24 -12.32 24.33
CA ARG A 105 -0.03 -13.73 24.67
C ARG A 105 0.39 -14.07 26.10
N ASN A 106 1.51 -13.54 26.56
CA ASN A 106 1.95 -13.72 27.95
C ASN A 106 1.00 -13.06 28.97
N ARG A 107 0.42 -11.90 28.65
CA ARG A 107 -0.54 -11.24 29.56
C ARG A 107 -1.85 -12.02 29.71
N ARG A 108 -2.32 -12.72 28.65
CA ARG A 108 -3.53 -13.55 28.73
C ARG A 108 -3.34 -14.85 29.51
N VAL A 109 -2.11 -15.34 29.65
CA VAL A 109 -1.80 -16.55 30.39
C VAL A 109 -1.64 -16.26 31.91
N THR A 110 -1.34 -15.02 32.28
CA THR A 110 -1.18 -14.61 33.69
C THR A 110 -2.47 -14.11 34.35
N ASP A 111 -3.59 -14.03 33.60
CA ASP A 111 -4.90 -13.62 34.15
C ASP A 111 -5.90 -14.81 34.04
N PRO A 112 -5.93 -15.73 35.03
CA PRO A 112 -6.71 -16.97 34.93
C PRO A 112 -8.20 -16.83 35.30
N HIS A 113 -8.70 -15.61 35.52
CA HIS A 113 -10.12 -15.41 35.82
C HIS A 113 -10.82 -14.58 34.73
N PRO A 114 -11.67 -15.20 33.86
CA PRO A 114 -12.71 -14.45 33.19
C PRO A 114 -13.71 -13.96 34.22
N PRO A 115 -14.21 -12.71 34.18
CA PRO A 115 -15.30 -12.28 35.04
C PRO A 115 -16.54 -13.15 34.73
N GLU A 116 -17.14 -13.73 35.77
CA GLU A 116 -18.41 -14.44 35.65
C GLU A 116 -19.48 -13.45 35.13
N PRO A 117 -20.32 -13.88 34.18
CA PRO A 117 -21.45 -13.05 33.76
C PRO A 117 -22.48 -12.94 34.87
N PRO A 118 -23.15 -11.78 35.02
CA PRO A 118 -24.21 -11.56 36.00
C PRO A 118 -25.45 -12.40 35.75
#